data_ba4d2244ac2338d257becc1783564c8b
#
_entry.id   ba4d2244ac2338d257becc1783564c8b
#
_cell.length_a   1.000
_cell.length_b   1.000
_cell.length_c   1.000
_cell.angle_alpha   90.00
_cell.angle_beta   90.00
_cell.angle_gamma   90.00
#
_symmetry.space_group_name_H-M   'P 1'
#
loop_
_entity.id
_entity.type
_entity.pdbx_description
1 polymer ?
#
loop_
_entity_poly.entity_id
_entity_poly.type
_entity_poly.pdbx_seq_one_letter_code
_entity_poly.pdbx_strand_id
1 'polypeptide(L)'
;PDDHTRQAAAAALDLPVVRHPEAAKFIEAVTLKRGEPLDASEHAQRLKMADFPAGVELVPNPFNNIAGFSIREHYFFPGFPVMAHPMAEWVLETYYADRFNQTERGSRSVYVFGQPESRVAPIMEYVERTYPGVCSYSLPSVGWQNTDGTAVKPHIEFGIKAEGGACRDLDKAWDEVLQRLRKLGAELKDRVG
;
A
#
# COMPACT_ATOMS: atom_id res chain seq x y z
N PRO A 1 0.41 -12.34 24.02
CA PRO A 1 -0.29 -11.85 25.21
C PRO A 1 -0.81 -10.43 25.04
N ASP A 2 -0.21 -9.64 24.13
CA ASP A 2 -0.48 -8.22 23.86
C ASP A 2 -1.30 -7.97 22.57
N ASP A 3 -1.67 -9.00 21.83
CA ASP A 3 -2.56 -8.90 20.66
C ASP A 3 -4.03 -8.92 21.11
N HIS A 4 -4.66 -7.77 21.10
CA HIS A 4 -6.06 -7.57 21.45
C HIS A 4 -6.96 -7.36 20.22
N THR A 5 -6.45 -7.47 19.00
CA THR A 5 -7.17 -7.17 17.76
C THR A 5 -8.48 -7.96 17.63
N ARG A 6 -8.43 -9.27 17.89
CA ARG A 6 -9.60 -10.15 17.78
C ARG A 6 -10.67 -9.83 18.83
N GLN A 7 -10.26 -9.59 20.08
CA GLN A 7 -11.14 -9.21 21.16
C GLN A 7 -11.76 -7.83 20.91
N ALA A 8 -10.96 -6.87 20.42
CA ALA A 8 -11.44 -5.53 20.11
C ALA A 8 -12.45 -5.56 18.93
N ALA A 9 -12.16 -6.32 17.87
CA ALA A 9 -13.09 -6.51 16.76
C ALA A 9 -14.39 -7.18 17.20
N ALA A 10 -14.31 -8.22 18.05
CA ALA A 10 -15.48 -8.90 18.60
C ALA A 10 -16.33 -7.95 19.46
N ALA A 11 -15.69 -7.19 20.36
CA ALA A 11 -16.38 -6.22 21.21
C ALA A 11 -17.04 -5.09 20.41
N ALA A 12 -16.35 -4.56 19.38
CA ALA A 12 -16.91 -3.51 18.53
C ALA A 12 -18.15 -3.94 17.74
N LEU A 13 -18.29 -5.25 17.49
CA LEU A 13 -19.39 -5.82 16.71
C LEU A 13 -20.43 -6.55 17.59
N ASP A 14 -20.26 -6.53 18.90
CA ASP A 14 -21.07 -7.27 19.87
C ASP A 14 -21.16 -8.77 19.55
N LEU A 15 -20.00 -9.39 19.27
CA LEU A 15 -19.88 -10.79 18.89
C LEU A 15 -19.06 -11.57 19.93
N PRO A 16 -19.40 -12.86 20.19
CA PRO A 16 -18.54 -13.70 21.00
C PRO A 16 -17.27 -14.08 20.25
N VAL A 17 -16.18 -14.26 20.99
CA VAL A 17 -14.95 -14.87 20.46
C VAL A 17 -15.10 -16.40 20.56
N VAL A 18 -14.97 -17.08 19.42
CA VAL A 18 -15.14 -18.54 19.31
C VAL A 18 -13.98 -19.16 18.55
N ARG A 19 -13.72 -20.44 18.81
CA ARG A 19 -12.72 -21.19 18.06
C ARG A 19 -13.19 -21.49 16.66
N HIS A 20 -12.42 -21.03 15.67
CA HIS A 20 -12.70 -21.33 14.25
C HIS A 20 -12.16 -22.72 13.90
N PRO A 21 -13.02 -23.63 13.40
CA PRO A 21 -12.61 -25.05 13.22
C PRO A 21 -11.49 -25.22 12.19
N GLU A 22 -11.51 -24.48 11.09
CA GLU A 22 -10.45 -24.59 10.07
C GLU A 22 -9.14 -23.98 10.54
N ALA A 23 -9.18 -22.82 11.22
CA ALA A 23 -7.98 -22.22 11.77
C ALA A 23 -7.34 -23.12 12.84
N ALA A 24 -8.15 -23.82 13.65
CA ALA A 24 -7.64 -24.82 14.60
C ALA A 24 -6.87 -25.94 13.89
N LYS A 25 -7.42 -26.48 12.79
CA LYS A 25 -6.72 -27.50 11.98
C LYS A 25 -5.38 -27.01 11.44
N PHE A 26 -5.28 -25.74 10.99
CA PHE A 26 -4.00 -25.18 10.57
C PHE A 26 -2.99 -25.12 11.71
N ILE A 27 -3.43 -24.72 12.92
CA ILE A 27 -2.56 -24.69 14.10
C ILE A 27 -2.10 -26.09 14.51
N GLU A 28 -3.01 -27.08 14.46
CA GLU A 28 -2.68 -28.49 14.71
C GLU A 28 -1.63 -28.99 13.70
N ALA A 29 -1.84 -28.74 12.42
CA ALA A 29 -0.89 -29.12 11.37
C ALA A 29 0.50 -28.50 11.57
N VAL A 30 0.56 -27.23 11.97
CA VAL A 30 1.82 -26.56 12.30
C VAL A 30 2.49 -27.19 13.50
N THR A 31 1.73 -27.56 14.55
CA THR A 31 2.26 -28.24 15.74
C THR A 31 2.84 -29.59 15.41
N LEU A 32 2.11 -30.41 14.64
CA LEU A 32 2.58 -31.73 14.19
C LEU A 32 3.83 -31.65 13.30
N LYS A 33 3.89 -30.66 12.40
CA LYS A 33 5.07 -30.42 11.54
C LYS A 33 6.33 -30.09 12.35
N ARG A 34 6.16 -29.53 13.56
CA ARG A 34 7.25 -29.24 14.50
C ARG A 34 7.66 -30.45 15.34
N GLY A 35 6.95 -31.59 15.21
CA GLY A 35 7.18 -32.76 16.04
C GLY A 35 6.70 -32.61 17.48
N GLU A 36 5.81 -31.65 17.76
CA GLU A 36 5.30 -31.36 19.09
C GLU A 36 3.98 -32.09 19.33
N PRO A 37 3.72 -32.58 20.55
CA PRO A 37 2.48 -33.28 20.87
C PRO A 37 1.30 -32.30 20.98
N LEU A 38 0.10 -32.76 20.59
CA LEU A 38 -1.13 -31.94 20.63
C LEU A 38 -1.69 -31.72 22.05
N ASP A 39 -1.26 -32.51 23.01
CA ASP A 39 -1.64 -32.39 24.44
C ASP A 39 -0.71 -31.48 25.24
N ALA A 40 0.34 -30.92 24.59
CA ALA A 40 1.24 -29.97 25.23
C ALA A 40 0.57 -28.64 25.56
N SER A 41 1.00 -28.02 26.67
CA SER A 41 0.54 -26.68 27.08
C SER A 41 0.80 -25.62 26.04
N GLU A 42 1.90 -25.72 25.29
CA GLU A 42 2.29 -24.84 24.20
C GLU A 42 1.32 -24.92 23.02
N HIS A 43 0.81 -26.12 22.72
CA HIS A 43 -0.23 -26.31 21.72
C HIS A 43 -1.53 -25.63 22.14
N ALA A 44 -1.95 -25.79 23.41
CA ALA A 44 -3.13 -25.13 23.95
C ALA A 44 -3.04 -23.60 23.86
N GLN A 45 -1.86 -23.01 24.07
CA GLN A 45 -1.63 -21.58 23.88
C GLN A 45 -1.69 -21.17 22.41
N ARG A 46 -1.11 -21.98 21.50
CA ARG A 46 -1.19 -21.71 20.05
C ARG A 46 -2.62 -21.81 19.51
N LEU A 47 -3.43 -22.73 20.02
CA LEU A 47 -4.84 -22.85 19.62
C LEU A 47 -5.64 -21.56 19.87
N LYS A 48 -5.23 -20.70 20.80
CA LYS A 48 -5.85 -19.39 20.99
C LYS A 48 -5.70 -18.47 19.77
N MET A 49 -4.75 -18.73 18.87
CA MET A 49 -4.62 -18.00 17.61
C MET A 49 -5.75 -18.34 16.62
N ALA A 50 -6.48 -19.42 16.87
CA ALA A 50 -7.66 -19.81 16.10
C ALA A 50 -8.98 -19.28 16.72
N ASP A 51 -8.92 -18.47 17.78
CA ASP A 51 -10.09 -17.86 18.41
C ASP A 51 -10.37 -16.51 17.75
N PHE A 52 -11.53 -16.37 17.10
CA PHE A 52 -11.95 -15.20 16.32
C PHE A 52 -13.36 -14.75 16.70
N PRO A 53 -13.78 -13.53 16.34
CA PRO A 53 -15.18 -13.13 16.39
C PRO A 53 -16.05 -14.15 15.63
N ALA A 54 -17.23 -14.46 16.16
CA ALA A 54 -18.13 -15.40 15.49
C ALA A 54 -18.54 -14.91 14.10
N GLY A 55 -18.53 -15.82 13.11
CA GLY A 55 -18.95 -15.52 11.75
C GLY A 55 -17.89 -14.87 10.86
N VAL A 56 -16.63 -14.90 11.24
CA VAL A 56 -15.53 -14.43 10.37
C VAL A 56 -15.29 -15.39 9.20
N GLU A 57 -14.72 -14.86 8.12
CA GLU A 57 -14.06 -15.62 7.08
C GLU A 57 -12.56 -15.59 7.29
N LEU A 58 -11.86 -16.69 6.97
CA LEU A 58 -10.41 -16.72 7.11
C LEU A 58 -9.73 -16.08 5.91
N VAL A 59 -8.70 -15.29 6.20
CA VAL A 59 -7.78 -14.78 5.17
C VAL A 59 -6.52 -15.65 5.19
N PRO A 60 -6.20 -16.35 4.09
CA PRO A 60 -5.06 -17.25 4.00
C PRO A 60 -3.74 -16.52 4.24
N ASN A 61 -2.83 -17.18 4.99
CA ASN A 61 -1.48 -16.69 5.19
C ASN A 61 -0.49 -17.65 4.55
N PRO A 62 0.06 -17.34 3.37
CA PRO A 62 0.97 -18.24 2.67
C PRO A 62 2.33 -18.41 3.35
N PHE A 63 2.68 -17.52 4.28
CA PHE A 63 3.97 -17.56 4.95
C PHE A 63 4.05 -18.67 6.00
N ASN A 64 3.03 -18.83 6.84
CA ASN A 64 3.07 -19.75 7.98
C ASN A 64 1.76 -20.48 8.27
N ASN A 65 0.74 -20.32 7.43
CA ASN A 65 -0.62 -20.88 7.58
C ASN A 65 -1.39 -20.40 8.83
N ILE A 66 -0.90 -19.39 9.54
CA ILE A 66 -1.65 -18.76 10.63
C ILE A 66 -2.54 -17.69 10.01
N ALA A 67 -3.80 -18.03 9.80
CA ALA A 67 -4.75 -17.20 9.08
C ALA A 67 -5.00 -15.84 9.74
N GLY A 68 -5.22 -14.82 8.92
CA GLY A 68 -5.95 -13.63 9.30
C GLY A 68 -7.45 -13.87 9.26
N PHE A 69 -8.23 -12.83 9.42
CA PHE A 69 -9.68 -12.92 9.33
C PHE A 69 -10.31 -11.68 8.71
N SER A 70 -11.51 -11.86 8.20
CA SER A 70 -12.35 -10.77 7.72
C SER A 70 -13.75 -10.87 8.31
N ILE A 71 -14.37 -9.71 8.50
CA ILE A 71 -15.77 -9.60 8.91
C ILE A 71 -16.32 -8.25 8.46
N ARG A 72 -17.51 -8.24 7.81
CA ARG A 72 -18.21 -7.03 7.34
C ARG A 72 -17.26 -6.08 6.56
N GLU A 73 -16.51 -6.62 5.59
CA GLU A 73 -15.55 -5.89 4.75
C GLU A 73 -14.35 -5.26 5.52
N HIS A 74 -14.11 -5.68 6.74
CA HIS A 74 -12.90 -5.36 7.49
C HIS A 74 -11.97 -6.56 7.46
N TYR A 75 -10.70 -6.32 7.12
CA TYR A 75 -9.68 -7.35 6.94
C TYR A 75 -8.55 -7.14 7.94
N PHE A 76 -8.19 -8.20 8.66
CA PHE A 76 -7.21 -8.15 9.75
C PHE A 76 -6.05 -9.07 9.44
N PHE A 77 -4.85 -8.51 9.41
CA PHE A 77 -3.60 -9.20 9.09
C PHE A 77 -2.60 -9.10 10.24
N PRO A 78 -1.63 -10.05 10.35
CA PRO A 78 -0.47 -9.87 11.21
C PRO A 78 0.33 -8.61 10.83
N GLY A 79 0.91 -7.92 11.81
CA GLY A 79 1.65 -6.68 11.60
C GLY A 79 3.01 -6.83 10.88
N PHE A 80 3.39 -8.03 10.46
CA PHE A 80 4.66 -8.29 9.77
C PHE A 80 4.46 -8.15 8.25
N PRO A 81 5.20 -7.25 7.55
CA PRO A 81 5.03 -7.01 6.12
C PRO A 81 5.11 -8.27 5.26
N VAL A 82 6.01 -9.21 5.60
CA VAL A 82 6.18 -10.50 4.90
C VAL A 82 4.91 -11.36 4.91
N MET A 83 4.02 -11.16 5.88
CA MET A 83 2.72 -11.82 5.97
C MET A 83 1.60 -10.92 5.44
N ALA A 84 1.58 -9.66 5.91
CA ALA A 84 0.50 -8.73 5.61
C ALA A 84 0.37 -8.41 4.11
N HIS A 85 1.48 -8.23 3.39
CA HIS A 85 1.45 -7.88 1.96
C HIS A 85 0.78 -8.97 1.11
N PRO A 86 1.23 -10.25 1.13
CA PRO A 86 0.58 -11.29 0.32
C PRO A 86 -0.86 -11.58 0.76
N MET A 87 -1.19 -11.39 2.04
CA MET A 87 -2.57 -11.53 2.52
C MET A 87 -3.48 -10.40 2.01
N ALA A 88 -2.98 -9.16 2.01
CA ALA A 88 -3.70 -8.03 1.44
C ALA A 88 -3.88 -8.18 -0.08
N GLU A 89 -2.85 -8.63 -0.80
CA GLU A 89 -2.92 -8.93 -2.22
C GLU A 89 -3.99 -9.98 -2.51
N TRP A 90 -3.99 -11.10 -1.77
CA TRP A 90 -5.02 -12.12 -1.90
C TRP A 90 -6.45 -11.58 -1.69
N VAL A 91 -6.65 -10.72 -0.68
CA VAL A 91 -7.96 -10.08 -0.44
C VAL A 91 -8.35 -9.20 -1.61
N LEU A 92 -7.43 -8.37 -2.11
CA LEU A 92 -7.69 -7.48 -3.24
C LEU A 92 -8.03 -8.27 -4.51
N GLU A 93 -7.29 -9.33 -4.81
CA GLU A 93 -7.53 -10.18 -5.97
C GLU A 93 -8.83 -11.00 -5.85
N THR A 94 -9.15 -11.46 -4.64
CA THR A 94 -10.33 -12.32 -4.43
C THR A 94 -11.63 -11.53 -4.40
N TYR A 95 -11.68 -10.39 -3.72
CA TYR A 95 -12.92 -9.66 -3.47
C TYR A 95 -13.06 -8.38 -4.29
N TYR A 96 -11.96 -7.86 -4.87
CA TYR A 96 -11.94 -6.55 -5.52
C TYR A 96 -11.30 -6.55 -6.91
N ALA A 97 -11.02 -7.73 -7.49
CA ALA A 97 -10.40 -7.83 -8.82
C ALA A 97 -11.18 -7.09 -9.91
N ASP A 98 -12.50 -7.11 -9.83
CA ASP A 98 -13.41 -6.41 -10.73
C ASP A 98 -13.34 -4.89 -10.63
N ARG A 99 -12.71 -4.36 -9.59
CA ARG A 99 -12.51 -2.92 -9.35
C ARG A 99 -11.16 -2.40 -9.83
N PHE A 100 -10.25 -3.29 -10.23
CA PHE A 100 -8.95 -2.88 -10.76
C PHE A 100 -9.07 -2.36 -12.19
N ASN A 101 -8.23 -1.38 -12.50
CA ASN A 101 -8.07 -0.84 -13.86
C ASN A 101 -9.40 -0.39 -14.53
N GLN A 102 -10.41 -0.02 -13.75
CA GLN A 102 -11.70 0.46 -14.24
C GLN A 102 -11.58 1.80 -14.97
N THR A 103 -10.56 2.58 -14.63
CA THR A 103 -10.33 3.90 -15.22
C THR A 103 -8.90 3.97 -15.72
N GLU A 104 -8.74 4.42 -16.96
CA GLU A 104 -7.41 4.73 -17.50
C GLU A 104 -6.71 5.74 -16.59
N ARG A 105 -5.45 5.50 -16.29
CA ARG A 105 -4.62 6.40 -15.47
C ARG A 105 -3.28 6.61 -16.15
N GLY A 106 -2.85 7.85 -16.16
CA GLY A 106 -1.55 8.22 -16.67
C GLY A 106 -0.83 9.17 -15.73
N SER A 107 0.50 9.08 -15.70
CA SER A 107 1.35 10.03 -14.97
C SER A 107 2.66 10.26 -15.71
N ARG A 108 3.25 11.44 -15.48
CA ARG A 108 4.58 11.83 -15.96
C ARG A 108 5.27 12.56 -14.83
N SER A 109 6.56 12.30 -14.60
CA SER A 109 7.34 13.05 -13.60
C SER A 109 8.79 13.21 -14.01
N VAL A 110 9.44 14.20 -13.43
CA VAL A 110 10.84 14.53 -13.64
C VAL A 110 11.44 15.10 -12.36
N TYR A 111 12.73 14.86 -12.12
CA TYR A 111 13.46 15.53 -11.06
C TYR A 111 13.93 16.90 -11.52
N VAL A 112 13.58 17.92 -10.75
CA VAL A 112 13.88 19.34 -10.98
C VAL A 112 14.91 19.80 -9.98
N PHE A 113 16.09 20.18 -10.45
CA PHE A 113 17.18 20.68 -9.61
C PHE A 113 17.33 22.17 -9.73
N GLY A 114 17.85 22.81 -8.66
CA GLY A 114 18.22 24.22 -8.67
C GLY A 114 17.06 25.21 -8.67
N GLN A 115 15.83 24.75 -8.44
CA GLN A 115 14.65 25.60 -8.35
C GLN A 115 13.92 25.40 -7.03
N PRO A 116 13.51 26.49 -6.35
CA PRO A 116 12.63 26.40 -5.20
C PRO A 116 11.20 26.12 -5.65
N GLU A 117 10.41 25.48 -4.79
CA GLU A 117 9.01 25.12 -5.05
C GLU A 117 8.15 26.32 -5.44
N SER A 118 8.41 27.49 -4.86
CA SER A 118 7.70 28.74 -5.16
C SER A 118 7.83 29.19 -6.64
N ARG A 119 8.88 28.78 -7.34
CA ARG A 119 9.03 29.03 -8.79
C ARG A 119 8.31 27.99 -9.65
N VAL A 120 8.06 26.83 -9.11
CA VAL A 120 7.39 25.73 -9.81
C VAL A 120 5.87 25.82 -9.67
N ALA A 121 5.38 26.36 -8.55
CA ALA A 121 3.96 26.51 -8.27
C ALA A 121 3.14 27.21 -9.39
N PRO A 122 3.60 28.29 -10.04
CA PRO A 122 2.87 28.90 -11.16
C PRO A 122 2.70 27.96 -12.37
N ILE A 123 3.60 26.98 -12.55
CA ILE A 123 3.48 25.97 -13.63
C ILE A 123 2.35 25.01 -13.27
N MET A 124 2.22 24.62 -12.00
CA MET A 124 1.14 23.77 -11.50
C MET A 124 -0.22 24.42 -11.74
N GLU A 125 -0.38 25.66 -11.29
CA GLU A 125 -1.61 26.43 -11.50
C GLU A 125 -1.97 26.59 -12.99
N TYR A 126 -0.97 26.81 -13.82
CA TYR A 126 -1.17 26.90 -15.27
C TYR A 126 -1.72 25.60 -15.84
N VAL A 127 -1.11 24.48 -15.52
CA VAL A 127 -1.50 23.17 -16.04
C VAL A 127 -2.92 22.81 -15.64
N GLU A 128 -3.25 22.93 -14.34
CA GLU A 128 -4.56 22.57 -13.81
C GLU A 128 -5.68 23.42 -14.38
N ARG A 129 -5.38 24.72 -14.63
CA ARG A 129 -6.34 25.62 -15.30
C ARG A 129 -6.50 25.33 -16.79
N THR A 130 -5.41 24.93 -17.49
CA THR A 130 -5.39 24.77 -18.94
C THR A 130 -5.91 23.39 -19.37
N TYR A 131 -5.68 22.37 -18.54
CA TYR A 131 -5.99 20.98 -18.82
C TYR A 131 -6.92 20.41 -17.72
N PRO A 132 -8.24 20.64 -17.79
CA PRO A 132 -9.18 20.15 -16.79
C PRO A 132 -9.08 18.63 -16.60
N GLY A 133 -8.90 18.20 -15.34
CA GLY A 133 -8.72 16.79 -14.98
C GLY A 133 -7.27 16.31 -14.98
N VAL A 134 -6.33 17.14 -15.42
CA VAL A 134 -4.90 16.91 -15.16
C VAL A 134 -4.53 17.58 -13.84
N CYS A 135 -4.03 16.78 -12.89
CA CYS A 135 -3.58 17.27 -11.59
C CYS A 135 -2.05 17.28 -11.55
N SER A 136 -1.47 18.32 -10.98
CA SER A 136 -0.04 18.44 -10.76
C SER A 136 0.34 18.10 -9.32
N TYR A 137 1.60 17.71 -9.11
CA TYR A 137 2.17 17.54 -7.77
C TYR A 137 3.64 17.94 -7.75
N SER A 138 4.11 18.36 -6.57
CA SER A 138 5.51 18.58 -6.29
C SER A 138 5.88 17.90 -4.98
N LEU A 139 6.99 17.16 -4.99
CA LEU A 139 7.51 16.44 -3.83
C LEU A 139 8.96 16.89 -3.58
N PRO A 140 9.17 17.85 -2.66
CA PRO A 140 10.50 18.32 -2.32
C PRO A 140 11.31 17.24 -1.62
N SER A 141 12.57 17.09 -2.02
CA SER A 141 13.57 16.25 -1.37
C SER A 141 14.74 17.11 -0.90
N VAL A 142 15.13 16.95 0.34
CA VAL A 142 16.32 17.61 0.92
C VAL A 142 17.64 17.00 0.43
N GLY A 143 17.55 15.93 -0.35
CA GLY A 143 18.70 15.13 -0.74
C GLY A 143 19.13 14.17 0.38
N TRP A 144 20.01 13.23 0.03
CA TRP A 144 20.58 12.27 0.99
C TRP A 144 21.95 11.79 0.51
N GLN A 145 22.65 11.11 1.39
CA GLN A 145 23.90 10.43 1.08
C GLN A 145 23.66 8.92 1.11
N ASN A 146 24.01 8.25 0.04
CA ASN A 146 23.94 6.79 -0.05
C ASN A 146 25.06 6.13 0.77
N THR A 147 24.90 4.84 1.06
CA THR A 147 25.88 4.03 1.80
C THR A 147 27.21 3.86 1.04
N ASP A 148 27.19 4.04 -0.28
CA ASP A 148 28.39 4.02 -1.16
C ASP A 148 29.11 5.37 -1.25
N GLY A 149 28.64 6.39 -0.52
CA GLY A 149 29.21 7.73 -0.51
C GLY A 149 28.70 8.66 -1.61
N THR A 150 27.83 8.20 -2.52
CA THR A 150 27.20 9.06 -3.50
C THR A 150 26.16 9.96 -2.87
N ALA A 151 26.16 11.26 -3.21
CA ALA A 151 25.21 12.23 -2.69
C ALA A 151 24.12 12.52 -3.74
N VAL A 152 22.87 12.42 -3.31
CA VAL A 152 21.72 12.92 -4.09
C VAL A 152 21.45 14.34 -3.66
N LYS A 153 21.57 15.28 -4.60
CA LYS A 153 21.33 16.71 -4.35
C LYS A 153 19.85 16.98 -4.02
N PRO A 154 19.56 18.05 -3.26
CA PRO A 154 18.19 18.52 -3.10
C PRO A 154 17.52 18.75 -4.47
N HIS A 155 16.30 18.29 -4.60
CA HIS A 155 15.50 18.38 -5.82
C HIS A 155 14.01 18.38 -5.52
N ILE A 156 13.22 18.64 -6.53
CA ILE A 156 11.76 18.46 -6.48
C ILE A 156 11.42 17.36 -7.47
N GLU A 157 10.69 16.33 -7.07
CA GLU A 157 9.97 15.50 -8.02
C GLU A 157 8.72 16.28 -8.44
N PHE A 158 8.72 16.77 -9.67
CA PHE A 158 7.56 17.42 -10.27
C PHE A 158 6.84 16.43 -11.17
N GLY A 159 5.52 16.33 -11.04
CA GLY A 159 4.76 15.45 -11.91
C GLY A 159 3.35 15.96 -12.18
N ILE A 160 2.75 15.34 -13.19
CA ILE A 160 1.34 15.47 -13.51
C ILE A 160 0.71 14.08 -13.60
N LYS A 161 -0.58 14.00 -13.29
CA LYS A 161 -1.38 12.77 -13.38
C LYS A 161 -2.77 13.10 -13.93
N ALA A 162 -3.36 12.13 -14.60
CA ALA A 162 -4.71 12.24 -15.14
C ALA A 162 -5.43 10.90 -15.03
N GLU A 163 -6.76 10.95 -15.02
CA GLU A 163 -7.61 9.77 -15.00
C GLU A 163 -8.70 9.89 -16.07
N GLY A 164 -9.10 8.74 -16.64
CA GLY A 164 -10.17 8.64 -17.63
C GLY A 164 -9.91 9.51 -18.86
N GLY A 165 -10.93 10.25 -19.29
CA GLY A 165 -10.87 11.07 -20.50
C GLY A 165 -9.79 12.16 -20.49
N ALA A 166 -9.31 12.57 -19.32
CA ALA A 166 -8.22 13.55 -19.21
C ALA A 166 -6.84 12.99 -19.60
N CYS A 167 -6.68 11.66 -19.65
CA CYS A 167 -5.44 11.01 -20.07
C CYS A 167 -5.03 11.39 -21.51
N ARG A 168 -5.99 11.69 -22.38
CA ARG A 168 -5.73 12.15 -23.75
C ARG A 168 -4.91 13.45 -23.84
N ASP A 169 -5.00 14.30 -22.82
CA ASP A 169 -4.32 15.59 -22.79
C ASP A 169 -2.99 15.52 -22.02
N LEU A 170 -2.66 14.37 -21.41
CA LEU A 170 -1.53 14.21 -20.51
C LEU A 170 -0.19 14.50 -21.19
N ASP A 171 0.05 13.95 -22.37
CA ASP A 171 1.34 14.12 -23.07
C ASP A 171 1.51 15.57 -23.54
N LYS A 172 0.45 16.19 -24.04
CA LYS A 172 0.49 17.61 -24.41
C LYS A 172 0.75 18.51 -23.21
N ALA A 173 0.07 18.27 -22.09
CA ALA A 173 0.30 18.98 -20.85
C ALA A 173 1.74 18.80 -20.35
N TRP A 174 2.28 17.59 -20.49
CA TRP A 174 3.64 17.28 -20.09
C TRP A 174 4.68 18.02 -20.91
N ASP A 175 4.53 18.07 -22.22
CA ASP A 175 5.43 18.82 -23.10
C ASP A 175 5.48 20.30 -22.73
N GLU A 176 4.32 20.90 -22.41
CA GLU A 176 4.27 22.29 -21.95
C GLU A 176 4.93 22.47 -20.57
N VAL A 177 4.76 21.54 -19.65
CA VAL A 177 5.46 21.52 -18.36
C VAL A 177 6.96 21.54 -18.57
N LEU A 178 7.50 20.63 -19.38
CA LEU A 178 8.94 20.54 -19.65
C LEU A 178 9.49 21.83 -20.28
N GLN A 179 8.74 22.43 -21.20
CA GLN A 179 9.13 23.71 -21.79
C GLN A 179 9.22 24.85 -20.75
N ARG A 180 8.23 24.91 -19.84
CA ARG A 180 8.20 25.94 -18.80
C ARG A 180 9.31 25.73 -17.76
N LEU A 181 9.56 24.49 -17.33
CA LEU A 181 10.65 24.16 -16.41
C LEU A 181 12.02 24.52 -17.04
N ARG A 182 12.24 24.23 -18.32
CA ARG A 182 13.45 24.63 -19.04
C ARG A 182 13.60 26.14 -19.11
N LYS A 183 12.53 26.90 -19.34
CA LYS A 183 12.54 28.38 -19.33
C LYS A 183 12.89 28.98 -17.97
N LEU A 184 12.61 28.27 -16.88
CA LEU A 184 13.06 28.67 -15.54
C LEU A 184 14.56 28.42 -15.30
N GLY A 185 15.27 27.77 -16.24
CA GLY A 185 16.66 27.38 -16.07
C GLY A 185 16.84 26.17 -15.16
N ALA A 186 15.82 25.33 -15.02
CA ALA A 186 15.89 24.11 -14.22
C ALA A 186 16.76 23.04 -14.89
N GLU A 187 17.62 22.39 -14.12
CA GLU A 187 18.25 21.13 -14.53
C GLU A 187 17.24 20.01 -14.33
N LEU A 188 16.95 19.27 -15.42
CA LEU A 188 15.96 18.18 -15.41
C LEU A 188 16.67 16.84 -15.54
N LYS A 189 16.25 15.84 -14.75
CA LYS A 189 16.69 14.45 -14.88
C LYS A 189 15.48 13.53 -14.84
N ASP A 190 15.47 12.55 -15.73
CA ASP A 190 14.43 11.52 -15.71
C ASP A 190 14.45 10.77 -14.38
N ARG A 191 13.26 10.39 -13.94
CA ARG A 191 13.12 9.49 -12.79
C ARG A 191 13.68 8.14 -13.20
N VAL A 192 14.76 7.71 -12.52
CA VAL A 192 15.25 6.33 -12.64
C VAL A 192 14.23 5.45 -11.93
N GLY A 193 13.56 4.57 -12.69
CA GLY A 193 12.55 3.63 -12.23
C GLY A 193 13.10 2.57 -11.26
#